data_5d23d4eed91ab3d1c2d23a487fccb3b8
#
_entry.id   5d23d4eed91ab3d1c2d23a487fccb3b8
#
_cell.length_a   1.000
_cell.length_b   1.000
_cell.length_c   1.000
_cell.angle_alpha   90.00
_cell.angle_beta   90.00
_cell.angle_gamma   90.00
#
_symmetry.space_group_name_H-M   'P 1'
#
loop_
_entity.id
_entity.type
_entity.pdbx_description
1 polymer ?
#
loop_
_entity_poly.entity_id
_entity_poly.type
_entity_poly.pdbx_seq_one_letter_code
_entity_poly.pdbx_strand_id
1 'polypeptide(L)'
;MTREQLIANIRRSRSFLCVGLDTDIKKIPQHLMECDDPMCAFNKAVIDATAPYCVAYKPNIAFYESQGVKGWTALGKTIEYLRTNYPGHFTIAVAKRGDIGNTSRMYASAFFDDLKFDSITVAPYMGEDSVTPFLGHDGKWVILLALTSNPGSHDFQFTEADNTPL
;
A
#
# COMPACT_ATOMS: atom_id res chain seq x y z
N MET A 1 -6.93 -6.99 8.44
CA MET A 1 -8.41 -7.08 8.20
C MET A 1 -8.73 -8.38 7.49
N THR A 2 -9.76 -9.14 7.91
CA THR A 2 -10.19 -10.36 7.22
C THR A 2 -11.04 -10.05 5.98
N ARG A 3 -11.25 -11.06 5.13
CA ARG A 3 -12.09 -10.94 3.94
C ARG A 3 -13.55 -10.58 4.29
N GLU A 4 -14.09 -11.21 5.33
CA GLU A 4 -15.43 -10.98 5.83
C GLU A 4 -15.61 -9.55 6.34
N GLN A 5 -14.61 -9.03 7.05
CA GLN A 5 -14.60 -7.65 7.53
C GLN A 5 -14.55 -6.65 6.37
N LEU A 6 -13.72 -6.89 5.36
CA LEU A 6 -13.65 -6.03 4.18
C LEU A 6 -14.97 -6.02 3.40
N ILE A 7 -15.58 -7.21 3.17
CA ILE A 7 -16.89 -7.33 2.51
C ILE A 7 -17.98 -6.61 3.32
N ALA A 8 -18.00 -6.76 4.64
CA ALA A 8 -18.96 -6.07 5.50
C ALA A 8 -18.80 -4.54 5.42
N ASN A 9 -17.56 -4.05 5.35
CA ASN A 9 -17.27 -2.63 5.18
C ASN A 9 -17.76 -2.09 3.84
N ILE A 10 -17.49 -2.80 2.73
CA ILE A 10 -17.99 -2.46 1.38
C ILE A 10 -19.52 -2.37 1.37
N ARG A 11 -20.20 -3.33 1.96
CA ARG A 11 -21.68 -3.35 2.05
C ARG A 11 -22.23 -2.20 2.90
N ARG A 12 -21.58 -1.93 4.04
CA ARG A 12 -22.00 -0.87 4.96
C ARG A 12 -21.84 0.52 4.35
N SER A 13 -20.70 0.80 3.73
CA SER A 13 -20.40 2.08 3.10
C SER A 13 -21.01 2.21 1.70
N ARG A 14 -21.57 1.13 1.14
CA ARG A 14 -22.05 1.07 -0.25
C ARG A 14 -21.02 1.61 -1.24
N SER A 15 -19.75 1.36 -0.98
CA SER A 15 -18.62 1.84 -1.76
C SER A 15 -17.52 0.79 -1.77
N PHE A 16 -16.77 0.71 -2.86
CA PHE A 16 -15.51 -0.01 -2.98
C PHE A 16 -14.38 0.95 -3.38
N LEU A 17 -14.58 2.25 -3.15
CA LEU A 17 -13.58 3.27 -3.45
C LEU A 17 -12.32 3.05 -2.60
N CYS A 18 -11.18 3.10 -3.27
CA CYS A 18 -9.86 3.12 -2.66
C CYS A 18 -9.18 4.45 -2.97
N VAL A 19 -8.84 5.21 -1.96
CA VAL A 19 -8.19 6.53 -2.11
C VAL A 19 -6.67 6.37 -2.11
N GLY A 20 -6.00 6.88 -3.15
CA GLY A 20 -4.55 6.96 -3.23
C GLY A 20 -3.99 8.06 -2.33
N LEU A 21 -2.89 7.76 -1.64
CA LEU A 21 -2.11 8.73 -0.88
C LEU A 21 -0.69 8.83 -1.47
N ASP A 22 -0.63 9.15 -2.77
CA ASP A 22 0.61 9.32 -3.54
C ASP A 22 1.09 10.77 -3.37
N THR A 23 1.48 11.12 -2.14
CA THR A 23 1.71 12.50 -1.70
C THR A 23 3.03 13.06 -2.20
N ASP A 24 2.95 13.79 -3.31
CA ASP A 24 4.09 14.53 -3.87
C ASP A 24 4.28 15.85 -3.10
N ILE A 25 5.42 15.97 -2.40
CA ILE A 25 5.75 17.17 -1.61
C ILE A 25 5.67 18.47 -2.43
N LYS A 26 5.91 18.39 -3.75
CA LYS A 26 5.88 19.55 -4.65
C LYS A 26 4.46 20.01 -5.01
N LYS A 27 3.45 19.18 -4.68
CA LYS A 27 2.04 19.44 -5.01
C LYS A 27 1.19 19.71 -3.77
N ILE A 28 1.78 19.67 -2.59
CA ILE A 28 1.09 20.01 -1.35
C ILE A 28 0.72 21.50 -1.38
N PRO A 29 -0.52 21.88 -1.01
CA PRO A 29 -0.94 23.27 -0.92
C PRO A 29 -0.05 24.10 0.00
N GLN A 30 0.28 25.33 -0.42
CA GLN A 30 1.25 26.19 0.26
C GLN A 30 0.99 26.36 1.76
N HIS A 31 -0.28 26.51 2.16
CA HIS A 31 -0.64 26.68 3.58
C HIS A 31 -0.31 25.47 4.47
N LEU A 32 -0.17 24.27 3.90
CA LEU A 32 0.25 23.07 4.62
C LEU A 32 1.77 22.93 4.69
N MET A 33 2.51 23.62 3.81
CA MET A 33 3.98 23.59 3.81
C MET A 33 4.58 24.26 5.04
N GLU A 34 3.80 25.03 5.77
CA GLU A 34 4.21 25.68 7.03
C GLU A 34 4.07 24.76 8.25
N CYS A 35 3.45 23.57 8.08
CA CYS A 35 3.36 22.57 9.12
C CYS A 35 4.69 21.86 9.35
N ASP A 36 4.94 21.36 10.56
CA ASP A 36 6.14 20.57 10.89
C ASP A 36 6.29 19.32 10.02
N ASP A 37 5.16 18.74 9.60
CA ASP A 37 5.09 17.54 8.76
C ASP A 37 4.02 17.72 7.67
N PRO A 38 4.36 18.42 6.57
CA PRO A 38 3.41 18.75 5.51
C PRO A 38 2.77 17.52 4.86
N MET A 39 3.52 16.43 4.68
CA MET A 39 2.99 15.21 4.09
C MET A 39 1.93 14.56 4.99
N CYS A 40 2.21 14.45 6.27
CA CYS A 40 1.24 13.91 7.23
C CYS A 40 0.02 14.82 7.36
N ALA A 41 0.20 16.13 7.40
CA ALA A 41 -0.90 17.10 7.46
C ALA A 41 -1.82 16.99 6.24
N PHE A 42 -1.24 16.93 5.04
CA PHE A 42 -2.00 16.74 3.80
C PHE A 42 -2.74 15.39 3.78
N ASN A 43 -2.08 14.30 4.15
CA ASN A 43 -2.72 12.99 4.20
C ASN A 43 -3.91 12.96 5.16
N LYS A 44 -3.77 13.54 6.35
CA LYS A 44 -4.86 13.64 7.33
C LYS A 44 -6.06 14.41 6.76
N ALA A 45 -5.82 15.55 6.12
CA ALA A 45 -6.88 16.33 5.50
C ALA A 45 -7.62 15.56 4.40
N VAL A 46 -6.88 14.80 3.55
CA VAL A 46 -7.47 13.93 2.52
C VAL A 46 -8.27 12.79 3.17
N ILE A 47 -7.72 12.15 4.19
CA ILE A 47 -8.38 11.05 4.90
C ILE A 47 -9.68 11.54 5.51
N ASP A 48 -9.68 12.65 6.26
CA ASP A 48 -10.86 13.17 6.94
C ASP A 48 -11.96 13.55 5.95
N ALA A 49 -11.58 14.11 4.80
CA ALA A 49 -12.53 14.49 3.76
C ALA A 49 -13.13 13.29 3.00
N THR A 50 -12.41 12.15 2.92
CA THR A 50 -12.81 11.04 2.06
C THR A 50 -13.27 9.78 2.79
N ALA A 51 -12.98 9.66 4.09
CA ALA A 51 -13.31 8.49 4.89
C ALA A 51 -14.80 8.07 4.84
N PRO A 52 -15.79 8.97 4.78
CA PRO A 52 -17.18 8.56 4.64
C PRO A 52 -17.52 7.90 3.31
N TYR A 53 -16.68 8.04 2.29
CA TYR A 53 -16.96 7.63 0.90
C TYR A 53 -16.11 6.45 0.41
N CYS A 54 -15.08 6.05 1.15
CA CYS A 54 -14.15 5.00 0.73
C CYS A 54 -14.06 3.86 1.75
N VAL A 55 -13.46 2.76 1.35
CA VAL A 55 -13.22 1.58 2.21
C VAL A 55 -11.74 1.27 2.37
N ALA A 56 -10.88 1.92 1.60
CA ALA A 56 -9.46 1.64 1.60
C ALA A 56 -8.61 2.90 1.31
N TYR A 57 -7.40 2.89 1.85
CA TYR A 57 -6.36 3.87 1.54
C TYR A 57 -5.10 3.18 1.04
N LYS A 58 -4.52 3.76 0.00
CA LYS A 58 -3.42 3.16 -0.75
C LYS A 58 -2.25 4.13 -0.93
N PRO A 59 -1.37 4.31 0.08
CA PRO A 59 -0.15 5.07 -0.11
C PRO A 59 0.83 4.36 -1.04
N ASN A 60 1.42 5.12 -1.95
CA ASN A 60 2.51 4.67 -2.79
C ASN A 60 3.83 4.97 -2.09
N ILE A 61 4.50 3.91 -1.66
CA ILE A 61 5.67 3.99 -0.78
C ILE A 61 6.81 4.79 -1.40
N ALA A 62 6.99 4.76 -2.72
CA ALA A 62 8.04 5.51 -3.41
C ALA A 62 8.00 7.02 -3.13
N PHE A 63 6.81 7.62 -2.96
CA PHE A 63 6.68 9.04 -2.63
C PHE A 63 7.22 9.37 -1.23
N TYR A 64 7.11 8.45 -0.32
CA TYR A 64 7.64 8.58 1.05
C TYR A 64 9.12 8.23 1.12
N GLU A 65 9.55 7.15 0.47
CA GLU A 65 10.97 6.75 0.39
C GLU A 65 11.84 7.87 -0.20
N SER A 66 11.33 8.56 -1.22
CA SER A 66 12.03 9.67 -1.87
C SER A 66 12.33 10.86 -0.94
N GLN A 67 11.66 10.94 0.21
CA GLN A 67 11.86 11.97 1.24
C GLN A 67 12.72 11.48 2.41
N GLY A 68 13.32 10.31 2.30
CA GLY A 68 14.18 9.73 3.33
C GLY A 68 13.48 9.54 4.67
N VAL A 69 14.18 9.80 5.77
CA VAL A 69 13.66 9.60 7.13
C VAL A 69 12.36 10.38 7.38
N LYS A 70 12.24 11.60 6.85
CA LYS A 70 11.03 12.42 7.00
C LYS A 70 9.83 11.75 6.34
N GLY A 71 10.01 11.20 5.15
CA GLY A 71 8.94 10.49 4.44
C GLY A 71 8.50 9.22 5.18
N TRP A 72 9.43 8.40 5.68
CA TRP A 72 9.10 7.23 6.48
C TRP A 72 8.36 7.60 7.77
N THR A 73 8.77 8.68 8.43
CA THR A 73 8.08 9.21 9.61
C THR A 73 6.65 9.65 9.27
N ALA A 74 6.47 10.39 8.17
CA ALA A 74 5.17 10.84 7.71
C ALA A 74 4.24 9.65 7.37
N LEU A 75 4.78 8.60 6.71
CA LEU A 75 4.05 7.37 6.42
C LEU A 75 3.58 6.69 7.71
N GLY A 76 4.50 6.46 8.67
CA GLY A 76 4.16 5.84 9.95
C GLY A 76 3.05 6.58 10.68
N LYS A 77 3.17 7.92 10.81
CA LYS A 77 2.13 8.78 11.41
C LYS A 77 0.80 8.72 10.65
N THR A 78 0.83 8.63 9.32
CA THR A 78 -0.37 8.54 8.49
C THR A 78 -1.11 7.22 8.74
N ILE A 79 -0.39 6.10 8.78
CA ILE A 79 -1.00 4.79 9.04
C ILE A 79 -1.51 4.67 10.48
N GLU A 80 -0.76 5.20 11.44
CA GLU A 80 -1.23 5.28 12.83
C GLU A 80 -2.51 6.11 12.95
N TYR A 81 -2.58 7.25 12.26
CA TYR A 81 -3.78 8.09 12.21
C TYR A 81 -4.99 7.33 11.64
N LEU A 82 -4.81 6.63 10.52
CA LEU A 82 -5.84 5.78 9.92
C LEU A 82 -6.33 4.71 10.90
N ARG A 83 -5.42 3.99 11.53
CA ARG A 83 -5.74 2.91 12.45
C ARG A 83 -6.46 3.39 13.71
N THR A 84 -6.13 4.58 14.19
CA THR A 84 -6.72 5.14 15.41
C THR A 84 -8.10 5.75 15.14
N ASN A 85 -8.23 6.53 14.07
CA ASN A 85 -9.46 7.30 13.82
C ASN A 85 -10.43 6.61 12.85
N TYR A 86 -9.90 5.74 11.98
CA TYR A 86 -10.66 5.08 10.92
C TYR A 86 -10.35 3.56 10.84
N PRO A 87 -10.48 2.80 11.93
CA PRO A 87 -10.04 1.38 12.02
C PRO A 87 -10.79 0.44 11.08
N GLY A 88 -11.88 0.91 10.48
CA GLY A 88 -12.65 0.15 9.49
C GLY A 88 -12.11 0.27 8.06
N HIS A 89 -11.08 1.05 7.78
CA HIS A 89 -10.53 1.21 6.44
C HIS A 89 -9.37 0.26 6.21
N PHE A 90 -9.39 -0.39 5.04
CA PHE A 90 -8.33 -1.29 4.60
C PHE A 90 -7.11 -0.50 4.11
N THR A 91 -5.91 -0.91 4.47
CA THR A 91 -4.67 -0.21 4.09
C THR A 91 -3.81 -1.03 3.15
N ILE A 92 -3.37 -0.40 2.05
CA ILE A 92 -2.60 -1.04 0.98
C ILE A 92 -1.24 -0.34 0.83
N ALA A 93 -0.16 -1.00 1.17
CA ALA A 93 1.19 -0.52 0.86
C ALA A 93 1.54 -0.82 -0.60
N VAL A 94 1.59 0.20 -1.48
CA VAL A 94 2.08 0.02 -2.85
C VAL A 94 3.60 0.06 -2.83
N ALA A 95 4.21 -1.04 -2.41
CA ALA A 95 5.63 -1.15 -2.14
C ALA A 95 6.39 -1.97 -3.21
N LYS A 96 5.67 -2.85 -3.92
CA LYS A 96 6.22 -3.73 -4.96
C LYS A 96 7.49 -4.45 -4.49
N ARG A 97 7.41 -5.01 -3.26
CA ARG A 97 8.54 -5.76 -2.67
C ARG A 97 8.59 -7.17 -3.27
N GLY A 98 9.75 -7.78 -3.16
CA GLY A 98 10.03 -9.14 -3.59
C GLY A 98 11.54 -9.31 -3.62
N ASP A 99 12.04 -10.31 -2.87
CA ASP A 99 13.45 -10.62 -2.75
C ASP A 99 13.58 -12.08 -2.30
N ILE A 100 14.80 -12.62 -2.19
CA ILE A 100 15.00 -13.97 -1.67
C ILE A 100 14.52 -14.10 -0.22
N GLY A 101 14.10 -15.29 0.16
CA GLY A 101 13.33 -15.65 1.34
C GLY A 101 13.56 -14.86 2.63
N ASN A 102 14.80 -14.73 3.13
CA ASN A 102 15.07 -14.01 4.37
C ASN A 102 14.88 -12.49 4.24
N THR A 103 15.24 -11.90 3.11
CA THR A 103 15.04 -10.47 2.84
C THR A 103 13.55 -10.16 2.70
N SER A 104 12.79 -11.00 2.01
CA SER A 104 11.33 -10.86 1.93
C SER A 104 10.67 -10.95 3.32
N ARG A 105 11.18 -11.78 4.24
CA ARG A 105 10.69 -11.78 5.64
C ARG A 105 10.91 -10.44 6.35
N MET A 106 12.05 -9.78 6.12
CA MET A 106 12.30 -8.45 6.69
C MET A 106 11.33 -7.40 6.13
N TYR A 107 11.03 -7.46 4.84
CA TYR A 107 10.00 -6.59 4.25
C TYR A 107 8.60 -6.91 4.82
N ALA A 108 8.23 -8.17 4.97
CA ALA A 108 6.95 -8.54 5.59
C ALA A 108 6.84 -7.99 7.01
N SER A 109 7.89 -8.13 7.83
CA SER A 109 7.92 -7.59 9.19
C SER A 109 7.80 -6.06 9.20
N ALA A 110 8.54 -5.35 8.34
CA ALA A 110 8.46 -3.89 8.26
C ALA A 110 7.03 -3.39 7.96
N PHE A 111 6.35 -4.01 6.99
CA PHE A 111 5.01 -3.55 6.59
C PHE A 111 3.89 -4.12 7.44
N PHE A 112 3.98 -5.37 7.89
CA PHE A 112 2.91 -6.02 8.64
C PHE A 112 3.05 -5.87 10.14
N ASP A 113 4.30 -5.94 10.68
CA ASP A 113 4.53 -5.94 12.13
C ASP A 113 4.85 -4.55 12.67
N ASP A 114 5.58 -3.72 11.93
CA ASP A 114 5.94 -2.37 12.34
C ASP A 114 4.90 -1.34 11.88
N LEU A 115 4.78 -1.11 10.58
CA LEU A 115 3.83 -0.14 10.01
C LEU A 115 2.36 -0.58 10.11
N LYS A 116 2.09 -1.87 10.36
CA LYS A 116 0.74 -2.43 10.58
C LYS A 116 -0.23 -2.33 9.39
N PHE A 117 0.26 -2.29 8.16
CA PHE A 117 -0.60 -2.36 6.98
C PHE A 117 -1.43 -3.64 6.94
N ASP A 118 -2.60 -3.58 6.32
CA ASP A 118 -3.41 -4.77 6.04
C ASP A 118 -2.90 -5.54 4.82
N SER A 119 -2.31 -4.85 3.85
CA SER A 119 -1.81 -5.48 2.63
C SER A 119 -0.57 -4.80 2.05
N ILE A 120 0.13 -5.55 1.21
CA ILE A 120 1.33 -5.09 0.48
C ILE A 120 1.30 -5.60 -0.95
N THR A 121 1.76 -4.78 -1.90
CA THR A 121 2.01 -5.25 -3.27
C THR A 121 3.37 -5.93 -3.37
N VAL A 122 3.40 -7.10 -4.01
CA VAL A 122 4.60 -7.95 -4.16
C VAL A 122 4.84 -8.27 -5.63
N ALA A 123 6.08 -8.22 -6.06
CA ALA A 123 6.53 -8.59 -7.41
C ALA A 123 7.04 -10.04 -7.40
N PRO A 124 6.47 -10.94 -8.23
CA PRO A 124 6.81 -12.36 -8.20
C PRO A 124 8.01 -12.74 -9.09
N TYR A 125 8.69 -11.78 -9.70
CA TYR A 125 9.74 -12.04 -10.70
C TYR A 125 10.83 -13.01 -10.25
N MET A 126 11.18 -13.00 -8.95
CA MET A 126 12.21 -13.88 -8.39
C MET A 126 11.69 -15.26 -7.94
N GLY A 127 10.42 -15.59 -8.26
CA GLY A 127 9.85 -16.90 -7.98
C GLY A 127 9.09 -17.00 -6.65
N GLU A 128 8.70 -18.22 -6.29
CA GLU A 128 7.83 -18.52 -5.15
C GLU A 128 8.42 -18.05 -3.81
N ASP A 129 9.70 -18.25 -3.60
CA ASP A 129 10.40 -17.88 -2.36
C ASP A 129 10.47 -16.36 -2.13
N SER A 130 10.22 -15.55 -3.16
CA SER A 130 10.09 -14.11 -3.03
C SER A 130 8.70 -13.67 -2.52
N VAL A 131 7.70 -14.51 -2.68
CA VAL A 131 6.29 -14.24 -2.33
C VAL A 131 5.88 -14.93 -1.03
N THR A 132 6.26 -16.18 -0.85
CA THR A 132 5.87 -17.02 0.30
C THR A 132 6.07 -16.35 1.67
N PRO A 133 7.16 -15.58 1.92
CA PRO A 133 7.36 -14.93 3.20
C PRO A 133 6.29 -13.88 3.58
N PHE A 134 5.51 -13.40 2.61
CA PHE A 134 4.40 -12.48 2.87
C PHE A 134 3.07 -13.20 3.13
N LEU A 135 3.02 -14.51 2.91
CA LEU A 135 1.82 -15.32 3.11
C LEU A 135 1.76 -15.86 4.56
N GLY A 136 0.58 -16.31 4.99
CA GLY A 136 0.40 -16.94 6.30
C GLY A 136 0.36 -15.96 7.48
N HIS A 137 0.28 -14.66 7.25
CA HIS A 137 0.06 -13.65 8.28
C HIS A 137 -1.45 -13.43 8.47
N ASP A 138 -1.97 -13.73 9.65
CA ASP A 138 -3.39 -13.60 9.95
C ASP A 138 -3.94 -12.19 9.70
N GLY A 139 -5.01 -12.10 8.92
CA GLY A 139 -5.64 -10.83 8.56
C GLY A 139 -4.81 -9.91 7.68
N LYS A 140 -3.75 -10.43 7.06
CA LYS A 140 -2.89 -9.72 6.10
C LYS A 140 -3.09 -10.26 4.68
N TRP A 141 -2.79 -9.43 3.70
CA TRP A 141 -3.03 -9.75 2.30
C TRP A 141 -1.81 -9.44 1.44
N VAL A 142 -1.61 -10.28 0.45
CA VAL A 142 -0.64 -10.03 -0.62
C VAL A 142 -1.40 -9.65 -1.89
N ILE A 143 -0.99 -8.55 -2.50
CA ILE A 143 -1.46 -8.14 -3.83
C ILE A 143 -0.32 -8.42 -4.80
N LEU A 144 -0.41 -9.56 -5.46
CA LEU A 144 0.62 -10.00 -6.39
C LEU A 144 0.53 -9.23 -7.70
N LEU A 145 1.63 -8.70 -8.19
CA LEU A 145 1.69 -8.11 -9.51
C LEU A 145 1.63 -9.21 -10.56
N ALA A 146 0.63 -9.13 -11.42
CA ALA A 146 0.48 -10.01 -12.60
C ALA A 146 0.71 -9.19 -13.86
N LEU A 147 -0.34 -8.67 -14.49
CA LEU A 147 -0.25 -7.80 -15.65
C LEU A 147 -0.24 -6.34 -15.21
N THR A 148 0.75 -5.58 -15.68
CA THR A 148 0.87 -4.14 -15.38
C THR A 148 0.51 -3.29 -16.62
N SER A 149 0.06 -2.05 -16.41
CA SER A 149 -0.50 -1.19 -17.46
C SER A 149 0.53 -0.36 -18.22
N ASN A 150 1.79 -0.41 -17.84
CA ASN A 150 2.86 0.35 -18.47
C ASN A 150 3.30 -0.30 -19.81
N PRO A 151 3.78 0.47 -20.81
CA PRO A 151 4.23 -0.06 -22.09
C PRO A 151 5.30 -1.17 -21.98
N GLY A 152 6.23 -1.05 -21.03
CA GLY A 152 7.27 -2.05 -20.78
C GLY A 152 6.78 -3.40 -20.27
N SER A 153 5.48 -3.56 -19.97
CA SER A 153 4.89 -4.86 -19.66
C SER A 153 5.05 -5.87 -20.79
N HIS A 154 5.12 -5.38 -22.03
CA HIS A 154 5.33 -6.20 -23.22
C HIS A 154 6.71 -6.87 -23.28
N ASP A 155 7.70 -6.38 -22.55
CA ASP A 155 9.06 -6.93 -22.58
C ASP A 155 9.12 -8.34 -21.94
N PHE A 156 8.25 -8.62 -20.95
CA PHE A 156 8.23 -9.89 -20.22
C PHE A 156 6.84 -10.50 -20.06
N GLN A 157 5.83 -9.72 -19.73
CA GLN A 157 4.53 -10.23 -19.27
C GLN A 157 3.68 -10.85 -20.38
N PHE A 158 4.06 -10.65 -21.62
CA PHE A 158 3.44 -11.27 -22.81
C PHE A 158 4.33 -12.33 -23.44
N THR A 159 5.43 -12.72 -22.78
CA THR A 159 6.25 -13.85 -23.24
C THR A 159 5.46 -15.13 -23.08
N GLU A 160 5.44 -15.95 -24.11
CA GLU A 160 4.80 -17.27 -24.10
C GLU A 160 5.83 -18.36 -23.79
N ALA A 161 5.48 -19.24 -22.86
CA ALA A 161 6.20 -20.47 -22.60
C ALA A 161 5.23 -21.63 -22.85
N ASP A 162 5.63 -22.60 -23.71
CA ASP A 162 4.81 -23.75 -24.08
C ASP A 162 3.40 -23.38 -24.59
N ASN A 163 3.28 -22.31 -25.41
CA ASN A 163 2.04 -21.73 -25.92
C ASN A 163 1.10 -21.19 -24.81
N THR A 164 1.62 -20.89 -23.65
CA THR A 164 0.87 -20.28 -22.55
C THR A 164 1.58 -18.99 -22.13
N PRO A 165 0.87 -17.84 -21.99
CA PRO A 165 1.47 -16.63 -21.42
C PRO A 165 2.01 -16.89 -20.01
N LEU A 166 3.17 -16.26 -19.69
CA LEU A 166 3.77 -16.34 -18.36
C LEU A 166 2.92 -15.67 -17.29
#